data_320d961c30a5fd7c880c20cea23eb91e
#
_entry.id   320d961c30a5fd7c880c20cea23eb91e
#
_cell.length_a   1.000
_cell.length_b   1.000
_cell.length_c   1.000
_cell.angle_alpha   90.00
_cell.angle_beta   90.00
_cell.angle_gamma   90.00
#
_symmetry.space_group_name_H-M   'P 1'
#
loop_
_entity.id
_entity.type
_entity.pdbx_description
1 polymer ?
#
loop_
_entity_poly.entity_id
_entity_poly.type
_entity_poly.pdbx_seq_one_letter_code
_entity_poly.pdbx_strand_id
1 'polypeptide(L)'
;MSSTVRETALDHISTAQPVAPLPAPEQGKALANGYGCDVFNTRVMRQRLPREVYDRLMRTMTHRTPLDPADADIIAGAMKDWALEHGATHYTHWFQPMTGLTAEKHDAFLSPTADGQVFGEFSGKMLIKGEPDASSFPSGGIRSTFEARGYTAWDPTSPVFLLGDEYGRKTLYIPTVFYSYTGEALDRKTPLMRSVEAVSAQALRILRLLGNTTATGVQAMVGSEQEYFLVDRRLYVQRPDLMMCGRTLYGAKPAKGQEMEDHYFGSIPSRVLAYMQDVEQRLFALGIPAHTRHNEVAPGQFEIAPVYEDVNIATDHNMLTMEVMRRTARRHGYVCLLHEKPFAGVNGSGKHNNWSLGTDTGVNLLSPG
;
A
#
# COMPACT_ATOMS: atom_id res chain seq x y z
N MET A 1 -15.03 -28.58 25.96
CA MET A 1 -15.07 -27.16 26.36
C MET A 1 -16.28 -26.95 27.21
N SER A 2 -16.14 -26.34 28.37
CA SER A 2 -17.23 -26.16 29.31
C SER A 2 -18.33 -25.29 28.68
N SER A 3 -19.59 -25.54 29.05
CA SER A 3 -20.77 -24.73 28.69
C SER A 3 -20.52 -23.23 28.92
N THR A 4 -19.79 -22.88 29.94
CA THR A 4 -19.48 -21.54 30.39
C THR A 4 -18.79 -20.64 29.32
N VAL A 5 -17.84 -21.19 28.56
CA VAL A 5 -17.15 -20.41 27.51
C VAL A 5 -18.10 -20.10 26.35
N ARG A 6 -18.97 -21.04 26.00
CA ARG A 6 -19.97 -20.87 24.95
C ARG A 6 -21.07 -19.89 25.38
N GLU A 7 -21.52 -20.02 26.64
CA GLU A 7 -22.52 -19.11 27.25
C GLU A 7 -21.96 -17.69 27.32
N THR A 8 -20.72 -17.48 27.78
CA THR A 8 -20.07 -16.18 27.80
C THR A 8 -19.96 -15.55 26.39
N ALA A 9 -19.63 -16.36 25.37
CA ALA A 9 -19.58 -15.88 24.00
C ALA A 9 -20.97 -15.47 23.47
N LEU A 10 -22.02 -16.24 23.80
CA LEU A 10 -23.40 -15.91 23.45
C LEU A 10 -23.90 -14.66 24.18
N ASP A 11 -23.58 -14.48 25.44
CA ASP A 11 -23.91 -13.28 26.20
C ASP A 11 -23.24 -12.05 25.64
N HIS A 12 -21.97 -12.14 25.27
CA HIS A 12 -21.27 -11.06 24.60
C HIS A 12 -21.87 -10.68 23.23
N ILE A 13 -22.36 -11.66 22.48
CA ILE A 13 -23.04 -11.40 21.20
C ILE A 13 -24.40 -10.75 21.43
N SER A 14 -25.20 -11.28 22.41
CA SER A 14 -26.55 -10.80 22.68
C SER A 14 -26.58 -9.41 23.32
N THR A 15 -25.60 -9.08 24.15
CA THR A 15 -25.51 -7.79 24.84
C THR A 15 -24.75 -6.73 24.04
N ALA A 16 -24.10 -7.13 22.96
CA ALA A 16 -23.33 -6.20 22.14
C ALA A 16 -24.26 -5.25 21.38
N GLN A 17 -24.09 -3.97 21.62
CA GLN A 17 -24.76 -2.92 20.83
C GLN A 17 -24.39 -3.09 19.34
N PRO A 18 -25.35 -2.98 18.41
CA PRO A 18 -25.05 -2.94 16.99
C PRO A 18 -24.04 -1.82 16.74
N VAL A 19 -22.98 -2.09 15.98
CA VAL A 19 -22.12 -1.02 15.48
C VAL A 19 -22.98 -0.20 14.53
N ALA A 20 -23.25 1.05 14.90
CA ALA A 20 -23.99 1.96 14.02
C ALA A 20 -23.27 2.01 12.67
N PRO A 21 -23.97 1.82 11.54
CA PRO A 21 -23.35 2.00 10.25
C PRO A 21 -22.83 3.42 10.17
N LEU A 22 -21.58 3.57 9.75
CA LEU A 22 -21.04 4.88 9.43
C LEU A 22 -21.92 5.48 8.31
N PRO A 23 -22.20 6.81 8.33
CA PRO A 23 -22.94 7.43 7.27
C PRO A 23 -22.28 7.06 5.94
N ALA A 24 -23.11 6.64 4.99
CA ALA A 24 -22.62 6.35 3.66
C ALA A 24 -21.91 7.62 3.13
N PRO A 25 -20.70 7.48 2.59
CA PRO A 25 -20.02 8.62 2.01
C PRO A 25 -20.87 9.18 0.89
N GLU A 26 -20.81 10.49 0.64
CA GLU A 26 -21.53 11.12 -0.49
C GLU A 26 -21.08 10.46 -1.80
N GLN A 27 -21.86 9.50 -2.25
CA GLN A 27 -21.57 8.72 -3.45
C GLN A 27 -21.73 9.61 -4.70
N GLY A 28 -20.83 9.46 -5.64
CA GLY A 28 -20.93 10.05 -6.99
C GLY A 28 -20.05 11.26 -7.25
N LYS A 29 -19.85 12.18 -6.31
CA LYS A 29 -18.86 13.27 -6.47
C LYS A 29 -17.42 12.78 -6.21
N ALA A 30 -17.27 11.70 -5.44
CA ALA A 30 -15.97 11.16 -5.04
C ALA A 30 -15.20 10.49 -6.20
N LEU A 31 -15.88 9.77 -7.10
CA LEU A 31 -15.19 9.04 -8.17
C LEU A 31 -14.56 9.97 -9.22
N ALA A 32 -15.28 10.99 -9.69
CA ALA A 32 -14.76 11.87 -10.75
C ALA A 32 -13.79 12.95 -10.24
N ASN A 33 -14.01 13.47 -9.02
CA ASN A 33 -13.25 14.59 -8.46
C ASN A 33 -12.30 14.17 -7.32
N GLY A 34 -12.44 12.96 -6.78
CA GLY A 34 -11.71 12.48 -5.61
C GLY A 34 -10.60 11.47 -5.93
N TYR A 35 -10.56 10.90 -7.14
CA TYR A 35 -9.53 9.93 -7.49
C TYR A 35 -8.14 10.60 -7.53
N GLY A 36 -7.21 10.07 -6.71
CA GLY A 36 -5.85 10.60 -6.59
C GLY A 36 -5.78 11.98 -5.95
N CYS A 37 -6.80 12.41 -5.18
CA CYS A 37 -6.78 13.72 -4.53
C CYS A 37 -5.71 13.84 -3.43
N ASP A 38 -5.34 12.71 -2.84
CA ASP A 38 -4.26 12.62 -1.85
C ASP A 38 -2.91 12.18 -2.47
N VAL A 39 -2.74 12.34 -3.80
CA VAL A 39 -1.52 11.96 -4.52
C VAL A 39 -0.90 13.17 -5.21
N PHE A 40 0.39 13.37 -5.02
CA PHE A 40 1.17 14.33 -5.80
C PHE A 40 1.42 13.75 -7.19
N ASN A 41 0.34 13.64 -7.98
CA ASN A 41 0.33 13.04 -9.29
C ASN A 41 0.78 14.00 -10.40
N THR A 42 0.87 13.51 -11.63
CA THR A 42 1.34 14.30 -12.78
C THR A 42 0.51 15.56 -13.05
N ARG A 43 -0.81 15.54 -12.70
CA ARG A 43 -1.68 16.72 -12.78
C ARG A 43 -1.24 17.79 -11.77
N VAL A 44 -1.00 17.39 -10.52
CA VAL A 44 -0.54 18.29 -9.46
C VAL A 44 0.88 18.80 -9.78
N MET A 45 1.78 17.90 -10.22
CA MET A 45 3.13 18.27 -10.64
C MET A 45 3.11 19.33 -11.73
N ARG A 46 2.29 19.15 -12.76
CA ARG A 46 2.16 20.12 -13.87
C ARG A 46 1.65 21.49 -13.43
N GLN A 47 0.81 21.54 -12.40
CA GLN A 47 0.26 22.79 -11.86
C GLN A 47 1.25 23.55 -10.98
N ARG A 48 2.17 22.82 -10.32
CA ARG A 48 3.01 23.38 -9.24
C ARG A 48 4.48 23.53 -9.62
N LEU A 49 4.94 22.80 -10.61
CA LEU A 49 6.33 22.86 -11.04
C LEU A 49 6.50 23.78 -12.25
N PRO A 50 7.63 24.51 -12.34
CA PRO A 50 8.04 25.14 -13.58
C PRO A 50 8.08 24.11 -14.72
N ARG A 51 7.66 24.53 -15.93
CA ARG A 51 7.52 23.60 -17.07
C ARG A 51 8.78 22.77 -17.34
N GLU A 52 9.94 23.39 -17.30
CA GLU A 52 11.21 22.71 -17.57
C GLU A 52 11.54 21.66 -16.51
N VAL A 53 11.27 21.95 -15.22
CA VAL A 53 11.46 21.00 -14.11
C VAL A 53 10.48 19.84 -14.25
N TYR A 54 9.23 20.14 -14.57
CA TYR A 54 8.22 19.11 -14.84
C TYR A 54 8.65 18.18 -15.98
N ASP A 55 9.10 18.73 -17.10
CA ASP A 55 9.50 17.94 -18.28
C ASP A 55 10.75 17.08 -17.98
N ARG A 56 11.68 17.55 -17.15
CA ARG A 56 12.83 16.74 -16.69
C ARG A 56 12.39 15.65 -15.72
N LEU A 57 11.54 15.96 -14.75
CA LEU A 57 10.99 14.97 -13.81
C LEU A 57 10.24 13.87 -14.57
N MET A 58 9.40 14.22 -15.55
CA MET A 58 8.71 13.24 -16.38
C MET A 58 9.68 12.32 -17.13
N ARG A 59 10.80 12.83 -17.62
CA ARG A 59 11.85 12.00 -18.22
C ARG A 59 12.51 11.05 -17.22
N THR A 60 12.78 11.54 -16.00
CA THR A 60 13.27 10.70 -14.91
C THR A 60 12.29 9.56 -14.59
N MET A 61 11.00 9.86 -14.48
CA MET A 61 9.96 8.88 -14.22
C MET A 61 9.80 7.83 -15.32
N THR A 62 9.91 8.25 -16.58
CA THR A 62 9.68 7.38 -17.75
C THR A 62 10.91 6.60 -18.18
N HIS A 63 12.07 7.25 -18.16
CA HIS A 63 13.32 6.70 -18.69
C HIS A 63 14.37 6.40 -17.61
N ARG A 64 14.01 6.60 -16.32
CA ARG A 64 14.91 6.38 -15.17
C ARG A 64 16.25 7.15 -15.27
N THR A 65 16.23 8.32 -15.91
CA THR A 65 17.39 9.21 -15.94
C THR A 65 17.64 9.78 -14.55
N PRO A 66 18.90 10.05 -14.16
CA PRO A 66 19.19 10.69 -12.89
C PRO A 66 18.49 12.04 -12.75
N LEU A 67 17.98 12.33 -11.55
CA LEU A 67 17.40 13.63 -11.22
C LEU A 67 18.51 14.65 -11.00
N ASP A 68 18.34 15.87 -11.54
CA ASP A 68 19.22 17.00 -11.24
C ASP A 68 19.01 17.44 -9.78
N PRO A 69 20.05 17.54 -8.96
CA PRO A 69 19.95 18.03 -7.59
C PRO A 69 19.29 19.42 -7.46
N ALA A 70 19.49 20.31 -8.45
CA ALA A 70 18.84 21.62 -8.45
C ALA A 70 17.32 21.53 -8.64
N ASP A 71 16.84 20.55 -9.40
CA ASP A 71 15.41 20.29 -9.56
C ASP A 71 14.79 19.73 -8.28
N ALA A 72 15.57 18.96 -7.50
CA ALA A 72 15.09 18.34 -6.27
C ALA A 72 14.63 19.37 -5.23
N ASP A 73 15.30 20.52 -5.10
CA ASP A 73 14.87 21.58 -4.17
C ASP A 73 13.54 22.21 -4.61
N ILE A 74 13.35 22.42 -5.91
CA ILE A 74 12.12 22.96 -6.47
C ILE A 74 10.96 21.96 -6.26
N ILE A 75 11.21 20.68 -6.53
CA ILE A 75 10.22 19.62 -6.36
C ILE A 75 9.86 19.44 -4.88
N ALA A 76 10.86 19.43 -3.98
CA ALA A 76 10.64 19.33 -2.54
C ALA A 76 9.81 20.50 -2.01
N GLY A 77 10.12 21.72 -2.42
CA GLY A 77 9.33 22.91 -2.07
C GLY A 77 7.87 22.78 -2.50
N ALA A 78 7.63 22.38 -3.75
CA ALA A 78 6.27 22.18 -4.27
C ALA A 78 5.51 21.04 -3.55
N MET A 79 6.19 19.95 -3.20
CA MET A 79 5.61 18.85 -2.42
C MET A 79 5.23 19.29 -1.00
N LYS A 80 6.13 20.02 -0.33
CA LYS A 80 5.89 20.56 1.02
C LYS A 80 4.69 21.50 1.02
N ASP A 81 4.65 22.47 0.11
CA ASP A 81 3.56 23.44 0.06
C ASP A 81 2.22 22.76 -0.23
N TRP A 82 2.21 21.80 -1.15
CA TRP A 82 1.03 20.98 -1.41
C TRP A 82 0.59 20.17 -0.17
N ALA A 83 1.54 19.56 0.54
CA ALA A 83 1.24 18.78 1.73
C ALA A 83 0.67 19.63 2.86
N LEU A 84 1.27 20.82 3.12
CA LEU A 84 0.79 21.77 4.11
C LEU A 84 -0.63 22.28 3.80
N GLU A 85 -0.93 22.60 2.53
CA GLU A 85 -2.28 22.99 2.09
C GLU A 85 -3.33 21.90 2.34
N HIS A 86 -2.91 20.61 2.33
CA HIS A 86 -3.76 19.47 2.62
C HIS A 86 -3.75 19.05 4.10
N GLY A 87 -3.14 19.86 4.98
CA GLY A 87 -3.12 19.65 6.43
C GLY A 87 -2.06 18.69 6.95
N ALA A 88 -1.09 18.30 6.12
CA ALA A 88 0.05 17.52 6.59
C ALA A 88 1.06 18.41 7.32
N THR A 89 1.58 17.95 8.44
CA THR A 89 2.60 18.65 9.25
C THR A 89 3.94 17.91 9.28
N HIS A 90 3.94 16.67 8.80
CA HIS A 90 5.09 15.78 8.83
C HIS A 90 5.25 15.07 7.48
N TYR A 91 6.44 14.54 7.24
CA TYR A 91 6.75 13.64 6.14
C TYR A 91 7.46 12.39 6.66
N THR A 92 7.44 11.33 5.85
CA THR A 92 8.16 10.09 6.13
C THR A 92 8.74 9.50 4.84
N HIS A 93 9.95 8.97 4.92
CA HIS A 93 10.51 8.11 3.88
C HIS A 93 9.96 6.70 4.09
N TRP A 94 9.02 6.33 3.23
CA TRP A 94 8.24 5.10 3.36
C TRP A 94 8.83 3.99 2.51
N PHE A 95 9.09 2.85 3.14
CA PHE A 95 9.58 1.65 2.47
C PHE A 95 9.15 0.38 3.21
N GLN A 96 9.30 -0.79 2.56
CA GLN A 96 9.00 -2.09 3.10
C GLN A 96 10.28 -2.80 3.53
N PRO A 97 10.63 -2.86 4.82
CA PRO A 97 11.79 -3.59 5.30
C PRO A 97 11.61 -5.09 5.10
N MET A 98 12.72 -5.83 5.11
CA MET A 98 12.74 -7.29 4.89
C MET A 98 11.88 -8.07 5.89
N THR A 99 11.61 -7.51 7.08
CA THR A 99 10.83 -8.15 8.15
C THR A 99 9.32 -8.05 8.00
N GLY A 100 8.81 -7.32 7.01
CA GLY A 100 7.39 -7.28 6.69
C GLY A 100 6.57 -6.18 7.35
N LEU A 101 7.12 -5.38 8.24
CA LEU A 101 6.47 -4.18 8.76
C LEU A 101 6.88 -2.97 7.91
N THR A 102 5.93 -2.04 7.72
CA THR A 102 6.23 -0.77 7.07
C THR A 102 7.13 0.07 7.97
N ALA A 103 8.20 0.63 7.42
CA ALA A 103 9.06 1.56 8.13
C ALA A 103 8.54 2.98 7.98
N GLU A 104 8.31 3.64 9.10
CA GLU A 104 7.78 5.00 9.18
C GLU A 104 8.53 5.78 10.28
N LYS A 105 9.36 6.75 9.88
CA LYS A 105 9.93 7.74 10.77
C LYS A 105 9.41 9.11 10.35
N HIS A 106 8.54 9.70 11.16
CA HIS A 106 7.88 10.96 10.83
C HIS A 106 8.73 12.13 11.29
N ASP A 107 9.19 12.94 10.35
CA ASP A 107 9.90 14.19 10.61
C ASP A 107 8.97 15.38 10.32
N ALA A 108 9.00 16.41 11.19
CA ALA A 108 8.16 17.58 11.00
C ALA A 108 8.70 18.51 9.92
N PHE A 109 7.79 19.16 9.19
CA PHE A 109 8.13 20.26 8.27
C PHE A 109 8.41 21.54 9.04
N LEU A 110 9.36 21.51 9.95
CA LEU A 110 9.67 22.71 10.72
C LEU A 110 11.16 22.79 11.08
N SER A 111 11.69 24.00 11.02
CA SER A 111 12.98 24.34 11.58
C SER A 111 12.84 25.57 12.45
N PRO A 112 13.26 25.51 13.72
CA PRO A 112 13.23 26.67 14.62
C PRO A 112 14.33 27.65 14.23
N THR A 113 14.01 28.94 14.29
CA THR A 113 14.98 30.03 14.13
C THR A 113 15.53 30.46 15.48
N ALA A 114 16.67 31.18 15.48
CA ALA A 114 17.32 31.63 16.71
C ALA A 114 16.49 32.61 17.52
N ASP A 115 15.52 33.31 16.92
CA ASP A 115 14.58 34.24 17.55
C ASP A 115 13.28 33.56 18.03
N GLY A 116 13.22 32.19 17.96
CA GLY A 116 12.10 31.42 18.44
C GLY A 116 10.91 31.32 17.49
N GLN A 117 11.08 31.75 16.24
CA GLN A 117 10.11 31.50 15.19
C GLN A 117 10.33 30.10 14.56
N VAL A 118 9.38 29.63 13.78
CA VAL A 118 9.47 28.38 13.04
C VAL A 118 9.15 28.65 11.58
N PHE A 119 9.90 28.04 10.69
CA PHE A 119 9.58 28.04 9.27
C PHE A 119 9.45 26.60 8.75
N GLY A 120 8.68 26.45 7.68
CA GLY A 120 8.54 25.15 7.03
C GLY A 120 9.77 24.81 6.21
N GLU A 121 10.48 23.74 6.57
CA GLU A 121 11.67 23.28 5.87
C GLU A 121 11.44 21.91 5.26
N PHE A 122 11.76 21.78 3.97
CA PHE A 122 11.88 20.50 3.27
C PHE A 122 12.71 20.74 2.00
N SER A 123 13.97 20.37 2.02
CA SER A 123 14.91 20.58 0.93
C SER A 123 14.98 19.37 0.00
N GLY A 124 15.54 19.56 -1.18
CA GLY A 124 15.82 18.46 -2.12
C GLY A 124 16.74 17.39 -1.53
N LYS A 125 17.67 17.77 -0.66
CA LYS A 125 18.50 16.81 0.08
C LYS A 125 17.63 15.93 0.99
N MET A 126 16.67 16.53 1.68
CA MET A 126 15.72 15.81 2.56
C MET A 126 14.75 14.94 1.76
N LEU A 127 14.39 15.35 0.54
CA LEU A 127 13.56 14.54 -0.37
C LEU A 127 14.34 13.33 -0.90
N ILE A 128 15.53 13.56 -1.47
CA ILE A 128 16.27 12.53 -2.20
C ILE A 128 16.82 11.47 -1.27
N LYS A 129 17.34 11.86 -0.09
CA LYS A 129 18.11 10.96 0.76
C LYS A 129 17.78 11.17 2.23
N GLY A 130 17.41 10.09 2.88
CA GLY A 130 17.33 9.99 4.33
C GLY A 130 18.41 9.08 4.89
N GLU A 131 18.77 9.29 6.14
CA GLU A 131 19.70 8.45 6.89
C GLU A 131 18.96 7.88 8.11
N PRO A 132 18.15 6.80 7.91
CA PRO A 132 17.47 6.18 9.04
C PRO A 132 18.49 5.52 9.95
N ASP A 133 18.35 5.73 11.27
CA ASP A 133 19.16 5.06 12.26
C ASP A 133 18.78 3.57 12.31
N ALA A 134 19.78 2.71 12.47
CA ALA A 134 19.62 1.26 12.65
C ALA A 134 18.67 0.90 13.79
N SER A 135 18.68 1.67 14.88
CA SER A 135 17.77 1.51 16.01
C SER A 135 16.29 1.75 15.64
N SER A 136 16.01 2.37 14.51
CA SER A 136 14.66 2.63 14.02
C SER A 136 14.03 1.41 13.32
N PHE A 137 14.77 0.33 13.07
CA PHE A 137 14.27 -0.84 12.35
C PHE A 137 13.82 -1.96 13.28
N PRO A 138 12.65 -2.59 13.00
CA PRO A 138 12.15 -3.72 13.78
C PRO A 138 13.11 -4.93 13.81
N SER A 139 13.99 -5.05 12.83
CA SER A 139 14.95 -6.17 12.67
C SER A 139 16.34 -5.92 13.21
N GLY A 140 16.58 -4.83 13.92
CA GLY A 140 17.91 -4.41 14.37
C GLY A 140 18.65 -5.39 15.29
N GLY A 141 17.99 -6.45 15.80
CA GLY A 141 18.56 -7.38 16.77
C GLY A 141 19.55 -8.43 16.20
N ILE A 142 19.64 -8.60 14.89
CA ILE A 142 20.50 -9.64 14.28
C ILE A 142 21.70 -9.03 13.54
N ARG A 143 21.67 -7.73 13.26
CA ARG A 143 22.72 -7.04 12.53
C ARG A 143 23.56 -6.18 13.46
N SER A 144 24.87 -6.13 13.19
CA SER A 144 25.69 -5.11 13.83
C SER A 144 25.16 -3.73 13.43
N THR A 145 25.33 -2.75 14.31
CA THR A 145 24.90 -1.35 14.08
C THR A 145 25.49 -0.78 12.78
N PHE A 146 26.63 -1.29 12.36
CA PHE A 146 27.28 -0.91 11.12
C PHE A 146 26.55 -1.45 9.88
N GLU A 147 26.14 -2.71 9.90
CA GLU A 147 25.41 -3.34 8.77
C GLU A 147 23.98 -2.86 8.65
N ALA A 148 23.37 -2.41 9.74
CA ALA A 148 22.01 -1.89 9.74
C ALA A 148 21.93 -0.42 9.28
N ARG A 149 23.05 0.30 9.23
CA ARG A 149 23.10 1.66 8.67
C ARG A 149 22.96 1.60 7.16
N GLY A 150 22.09 2.45 6.64
CA GLY A 150 21.85 2.55 5.21
C GLY A 150 21.22 3.89 4.86
N TYR A 151 20.89 4.00 3.60
CA TYR A 151 20.29 5.19 3.03
C TYR A 151 18.94 4.86 2.42
N THR A 152 17.96 5.73 2.66
CA THR A 152 16.77 5.78 1.83
C THR A 152 17.04 6.67 0.64
N ALA A 153 16.60 6.26 -0.54
CA ALA A 153 16.60 7.10 -1.72
C ALA A 153 15.18 7.19 -2.27
N TRP A 154 14.74 8.42 -2.54
CA TRP A 154 13.44 8.65 -3.17
C TRP A 154 13.35 7.89 -4.49
N ASP A 155 12.25 7.18 -4.68
CA ASP A 155 11.88 6.60 -5.96
C ASP A 155 10.91 7.54 -6.70
N PRO A 156 11.38 8.33 -7.67
CA PRO A 156 10.53 9.26 -8.39
C PRO A 156 9.50 8.56 -9.29
N THR A 157 9.64 7.26 -9.56
CA THR A 157 8.69 6.49 -10.36
C THR A 157 7.43 6.10 -9.59
N SER A 158 7.47 6.18 -8.26
CA SER A 158 6.30 5.99 -7.39
C SER A 158 5.77 7.34 -6.89
N PRO A 159 4.47 7.61 -7.04
CA PRO A 159 3.88 8.87 -6.61
C PRO A 159 3.99 9.07 -5.09
N VAL A 160 4.33 10.29 -4.69
CA VAL A 160 4.24 10.74 -3.30
C VAL A 160 2.78 10.96 -2.94
N PHE A 161 2.38 10.59 -1.72
CA PHE A 161 0.98 10.61 -1.32
C PHE A 161 0.80 11.08 0.13
N LEU A 162 -0.43 11.45 0.46
CA LEU A 162 -0.85 11.81 1.81
C LEU A 162 -1.65 10.67 2.42
N LEU A 163 -1.24 10.19 3.58
CA LEU A 163 -2.01 9.18 4.32
C LEU A 163 -2.49 9.78 5.64
N GLY A 164 -3.81 9.72 5.85
CA GLY A 164 -4.46 10.19 7.05
C GLY A 164 -4.52 9.11 8.14
N ASP A 165 -4.41 9.54 9.41
CA ASP A 165 -4.71 8.68 10.56
C ASP A 165 -6.24 8.60 10.80
N GLU A 166 -6.63 7.91 11.87
CA GLU A 166 -8.05 7.78 12.26
C GLU A 166 -8.69 9.10 12.73
N TYR A 167 -7.89 10.12 13.01
CA TYR A 167 -8.33 11.45 13.40
C TYR A 167 -8.32 12.46 12.24
N GLY A 168 -7.98 12.01 11.02
CA GLY A 168 -7.92 12.85 9.83
C GLY A 168 -6.63 13.68 9.68
N ARG A 169 -5.63 13.49 10.56
CA ARG A 169 -4.33 14.15 10.44
C ARG A 169 -3.51 13.47 9.36
N LYS A 170 -2.94 14.25 8.45
CA LYS A 170 -2.19 13.73 7.31
C LYS A 170 -0.68 13.83 7.51
N THR A 171 0.03 12.89 6.92
CA THR A 171 1.50 12.88 6.78
C THR A 171 1.82 12.68 5.30
N LEU A 172 2.88 13.31 4.82
CA LEU A 172 3.41 13.11 3.47
C LEU A 172 4.27 11.84 3.45
N TYR A 173 3.90 10.89 2.61
CA TYR A 173 4.61 9.63 2.42
C TYR A 173 5.41 9.69 1.11
N ILE A 174 6.70 9.50 1.22
CA ILE A 174 7.66 9.54 0.13
C ILE A 174 8.13 8.11 -0.14
N PRO A 175 7.69 7.45 -1.23
CA PRO A 175 8.16 6.13 -1.57
C PRO A 175 9.66 6.11 -1.81
N THR A 176 10.36 5.22 -1.12
CA THR A 176 11.82 5.12 -1.18
C THR A 176 12.30 3.70 -1.31
N VAL A 177 13.52 3.54 -1.79
CA VAL A 177 14.31 2.32 -1.66
C VAL A 177 15.24 2.47 -0.45
N PHE A 178 15.61 1.36 0.17
CA PHE A 178 16.55 1.34 1.28
C PHE A 178 17.70 0.36 1.00
N TYR A 179 18.92 0.87 1.07
CA TYR A 179 20.13 0.10 0.78
C TYR A 179 21.22 0.39 1.80
N SER A 180 22.12 -0.59 2.00
CA SER A 180 23.23 -0.47 2.91
C SER A 180 24.28 0.51 2.39
N TYR A 181 25.24 0.84 3.27
CA TYR A 181 26.40 1.65 2.91
C TYR A 181 27.20 1.06 1.74
N THR A 182 27.21 -0.25 1.58
CA THR A 182 27.92 -1.01 0.55
C THR A 182 27.04 -1.37 -0.65
N GLY A 183 25.75 -0.97 -0.63
CA GLY A 183 24.82 -1.09 -1.76
C GLY A 183 23.94 -2.33 -1.72
N GLU A 184 23.96 -3.15 -0.66
CA GLU A 184 23.03 -4.27 -0.50
C GLU A 184 21.62 -3.77 -0.23
N ALA A 185 20.65 -4.50 -0.75
CA ALA A 185 19.25 -4.22 -0.49
C ALA A 185 18.89 -4.50 0.97
N LEU A 186 18.29 -3.53 1.65
CA LEU A 186 17.77 -3.64 3.01
C LEU A 186 16.24 -3.59 3.06
N ASP A 187 15.60 -3.50 1.91
CA ASP A 187 14.16 -3.50 1.72
C ASP A 187 13.72 -4.50 0.64
N ARG A 188 12.43 -4.55 0.37
CA ARG A 188 11.84 -5.41 -0.67
C ARG A 188 11.78 -4.73 -2.03
N LYS A 189 11.75 -3.40 -2.07
CA LYS A 189 11.61 -2.62 -3.30
C LYS A 189 12.88 -2.62 -4.14
N THR A 190 14.04 -2.51 -3.52
CA THR A 190 15.33 -2.52 -4.23
C THR A 190 15.53 -3.77 -5.09
N PRO A 191 15.34 -5.02 -4.58
CA PRO A 191 15.40 -6.22 -5.43
C PRO A 191 14.37 -6.22 -6.55
N LEU A 192 13.14 -5.76 -6.28
CA LEU A 192 12.09 -5.67 -7.29
C LEU A 192 12.53 -4.77 -8.44
N MET A 193 12.97 -3.55 -8.18
CA MET A 193 13.40 -2.61 -9.21
C MET A 193 14.56 -3.15 -10.05
N ARG A 194 15.56 -3.75 -9.39
CA ARG A 194 16.69 -4.41 -10.09
C ARG A 194 16.22 -5.55 -10.97
N SER A 195 15.24 -6.34 -10.52
CA SER A 195 14.68 -7.45 -11.32
C SER A 195 13.92 -6.95 -12.54
N VAL A 196 13.17 -5.86 -12.43
CA VAL A 196 12.46 -5.23 -13.56
C VAL A 196 13.44 -4.78 -14.64
N GLU A 197 14.55 -4.16 -14.25
CA GLU A 197 15.60 -3.75 -15.21
C GLU A 197 16.23 -4.97 -15.90
N ALA A 198 16.55 -6.01 -15.15
CA ALA A 198 17.12 -7.24 -15.68
C ALA A 198 16.16 -7.92 -16.66
N VAL A 199 14.87 -8.02 -16.32
CA VAL A 199 13.83 -8.60 -17.19
C VAL A 199 13.69 -7.77 -18.46
N SER A 200 13.61 -6.43 -18.35
CA SER A 200 13.53 -5.54 -19.52
C SER A 200 14.68 -5.74 -20.49
N ALA A 201 15.91 -5.79 -19.97
CA ALA A 201 17.11 -5.99 -20.80
C ALA A 201 17.07 -7.34 -21.57
N GLN A 202 16.68 -8.43 -20.89
CA GLN A 202 16.61 -9.75 -21.54
C GLN A 202 15.42 -9.87 -22.49
N ALA A 203 14.28 -9.30 -22.15
CA ALA A 203 13.12 -9.28 -23.05
C ALA A 203 13.41 -8.51 -24.34
N LEU A 204 14.06 -7.35 -24.25
CA LEU A 204 14.50 -6.59 -25.42
C LEU A 204 15.47 -7.39 -26.28
N ARG A 205 16.38 -8.13 -25.67
CA ARG A 205 17.30 -9.00 -26.41
C ARG A 205 16.56 -10.07 -27.22
N ILE A 206 15.53 -10.70 -26.63
CA ILE A 206 14.69 -11.67 -27.35
C ILE A 206 13.89 -10.97 -28.45
N LEU A 207 13.28 -9.82 -28.16
CA LEU A 207 12.51 -9.06 -29.16
C LEU A 207 13.35 -8.68 -30.38
N ARG A 208 14.61 -8.29 -30.18
CA ARG A 208 15.54 -8.02 -31.31
C ARG A 208 15.77 -9.25 -32.20
N LEU A 209 15.93 -10.44 -31.58
CA LEU A 209 16.08 -11.72 -32.31
C LEU A 209 14.82 -12.09 -33.10
N LEU A 210 13.64 -11.66 -32.57
CA LEU A 210 12.34 -11.86 -33.26
C LEU A 210 11.99 -10.75 -34.25
N GLY A 211 12.92 -9.83 -34.54
CA GLY A 211 12.76 -8.78 -35.54
C GLY A 211 12.09 -7.49 -35.03
N ASN A 212 11.76 -7.37 -33.76
CA ASN A 212 11.26 -6.10 -33.22
C ASN A 212 12.42 -5.13 -32.99
N THR A 213 12.43 -4.04 -33.74
CA THR A 213 13.46 -3.00 -33.67
C THR A 213 12.98 -1.70 -33.05
N THR A 214 11.69 -1.58 -32.74
CA THR A 214 11.05 -0.34 -32.29
C THR A 214 10.96 -0.22 -30.77
N ALA A 215 10.71 -1.31 -30.05
CA ALA A 215 10.63 -1.30 -28.60
C ALA A 215 11.97 -0.92 -27.97
N THR A 216 11.98 0.01 -27.03
CA THR A 216 13.16 0.46 -26.27
C THR A 216 13.13 0.04 -24.79
N GLY A 217 11.97 -0.36 -24.30
CA GLY A 217 11.75 -0.84 -22.95
C GLY A 217 10.67 -1.92 -22.86
N VAL A 218 10.78 -2.77 -21.84
CA VAL A 218 9.75 -3.72 -21.45
C VAL A 218 9.42 -3.53 -19.99
N GLN A 219 8.14 -3.40 -19.67
CA GLN A 219 7.64 -3.22 -18.32
C GLN A 219 6.89 -4.47 -17.85
N ALA A 220 7.10 -4.85 -16.62
CA ALA A 220 6.27 -5.85 -15.96
C ALA A 220 5.03 -5.17 -15.38
N MET A 221 3.86 -5.73 -15.69
CA MET A 221 2.56 -5.27 -15.21
C MET A 221 1.98 -6.32 -14.27
N VAL A 222 1.31 -5.90 -13.20
CA VAL A 222 0.63 -6.82 -12.28
C VAL A 222 -0.64 -6.22 -11.71
N GLY A 223 -1.67 -7.06 -11.52
CA GLY A 223 -2.85 -6.80 -10.71
C GLY A 223 -2.88 -7.82 -9.57
N SER A 224 -2.69 -7.36 -8.35
CA SER A 224 -2.67 -8.22 -7.16
C SER A 224 -4.07 -8.27 -6.54
N GLU A 225 -4.74 -9.42 -6.66
CA GLU A 225 -6.01 -9.70 -5.99
C GLU A 225 -5.73 -9.97 -4.51
N GLN A 226 -6.36 -9.21 -3.60
CA GLN A 226 -6.18 -9.36 -2.18
C GLN A 226 -7.39 -10.01 -1.54
N GLU A 227 -7.23 -11.28 -1.18
CA GLU A 227 -8.21 -11.99 -0.35
C GLU A 227 -7.97 -11.70 1.14
N TYR A 228 -9.03 -11.72 1.92
CA TYR A 228 -8.99 -11.43 3.35
C TYR A 228 -10.20 -11.97 4.09
N PHE A 229 -10.06 -12.14 5.40
CA PHE A 229 -11.18 -12.45 6.28
C PHE A 229 -11.57 -11.25 7.14
N LEU A 230 -12.86 -11.08 7.38
CA LEU A 230 -13.37 -10.14 8.36
C LEU A 230 -13.94 -10.89 9.56
N VAL A 231 -13.45 -10.54 10.74
CA VAL A 231 -13.93 -11.09 12.02
C VAL A 231 -14.50 -9.94 12.85
N ASP A 232 -15.66 -10.17 13.48
CA ASP A 232 -16.20 -9.20 14.43
C ASP A 232 -15.20 -8.98 15.57
N ARG A 233 -14.88 -7.73 15.84
CA ARG A 233 -13.85 -7.36 16.84
C ARG A 233 -14.18 -7.87 18.23
N ARG A 234 -15.46 -7.95 18.60
CA ARG A 234 -15.90 -8.43 19.91
C ARG A 234 -15.57 -9.91 20.11
N LEU A 235 -15.62 -10.71 19.03
CA LEU A 235 -15.23 -12.11 19.04
C LEU A 235 -13.72 -12.28 18.95
N TYR A 236 -13.06 -11.44 18.16
CA TYR A 236 -11.61 -11.48 17.99
C TYR A 236 -10.86 -11.28 19.32
N VAL A 237 -11.27 -10.31 20.15
CA VAL A 237 -10.58 -10.02 21.43
C VAL A 237 -10.71 -11.14 22.47
N GLN A 238 -11.56 -12.13 22.22
CA GLN A 238 -11.70 -13.33 23.04
C GLN A 238 -10.85 -14.50 22.55
N ARG A 239 -10.08 -14.31 21.47
CA ARG A 239 -9.28 -15.35 20.82
C ARG A 239 -7.80 -14.99 20.87
N PRO A 240 -7.07 -15.41 21.93
CA PRO A 240 -5.64 -15.14 22.05
C PRO A 240 -4.82 -15.65 20.87
N ASP A 241 -5.19 -16.77 20.26
CA ASP A 241 -4.53 -17.32 19.09
C ASP A 241 -4.65 -16.40 17.86
N LEU A 242 -5.84 -15.85 17.59
CA LEU A 242 -6.03 -14.86 16.52
C LEU A 242 -5.25 -13.58 16.81
N MET A 243 -5.25 -13.10 18.06
CA MET A 243 -4.57 -11.88 18.46
C MET A 243 -3.04 -11.99 18.34
N MET A 244 -2.49 -13.13 18.76
CA MET A 244 -1.05 -13.35 18.84
C MET A 244 -0.44 -13.86 17.52
N CYS A 245 -1.19 -14.68 16.78
CA CYS A 245 -0.66 -15.39 15.60
C CYS A 245 -1.36 -15.01 14.30
N GLY A 246 -2.44 -14.22 14.33
CA GLY A 246 -3.24 -13.90 13.15
C GLY A 246 -4.03 -15.09 12.59
N ARG A 247 -3.98 -16.25 13.26
CA ARG A 247 -4.67 -17.49 12.87
C ARG A 247 -5.16 -18.28 14.08
N THR A 248 -6.12 -19.17 13.85
CA THR A 248 -6.57 -20.10 14.89
C THR A 248 -5.56 -21.22 15.14
N LEU A 249 -5.32 -21.55 16.39
CA LEU A 249 -4.50 -22.69 16.83
C LEU A 249 -5.35 -23.80 17.46
N TYR A 250 -6.55 -23.48 17.92
CA TYR A 250 -7.50 -24.39 18.56
C TYR A 250 -8.95 -23.97 18.26
N GLY A 251 -9.87 -24.84 18.54
CA GLY A 251 -11.32 -24.63 18.39
C GLY A 251 -11.99 -25.73 17.57
N ALA A 252 -13.32 -25.68 17.51
CA ALA A 252 -14.13 -26.55 16.68
C ALA A 252 -14.30 -25.99 15.28
N LYS A 253 -14.57 -26.85 14.31
CA LYS A 253 -14.98 -26.44 12.97
C LYS A 253 -16.26 -25.61 13.04
N PRO A 254 -16.48 -24.65 12.13
CA PRO A 254 -17.74 -23.93 12.03
C PRO A 254 -18.88 -24.86 11.68
N ALA A 255 -20.09 -24.52 12.13
CA ALA A 255 -21.29 -25.29 11.81
C ALA A 255 -21.61 -25.32 10.30
N LYS A 256 -21.29 -24.20 9.60
CA LYS A 256 -21.36 -24.09 8.15
C LYS A 256 -19.94 -24.00 7.62
N GLY A 257 -19.61 -24.86 6.63
CA GLY A 257 -18.36 -24.84 5.90
C GLY A 257 -18.49 -24.03 4.60
N GLN A 258 -17.90 -24.55 3.55
CA GLN A 258 -17.92 -23.96 2.21
C GLN A 258 -18.53 -24.91 1.17
N GLU A 259 -19.54 -25.67 1.61
CA GLU A 259 -20.26 -26.64 0.80
C GLU A 259 -20.90 -25.92 -0.40
N MET A 260 -20.75 -26.51 -1.58
CA MET A 260 -21.26 -26.01 -2.85
C MET A 260 -20.72 -24.61 -3.24
N GLU A 261 -19.75 -24.09 -2.49
CA GLU A 261 -19.17 -22.75 -2.69
C GLU A 261 -20.24 -21.64 -2.67
N ASP A 262 -21.33 -21.86 -1.95
CA ASP A 262 -22.50 -20.98 -1.96
C ASP A 262 -22.22 -19.58 -1.41
N HIS A 263 -21.23 -19.43 -0.53
CA HIS A 263 -20.78 -18.14 -0.03
C HIS A 263 -20.20 -17.25 -1.17
N TYR A 264 -19.44 -17.85 -2.07
CA TYR A 264 -18.84 -17.13 -3.21
C TYR A 264 -19.92 -16.47 -4.10
N PHE A 265 -21.01 -17.18 -4.34
CA PHE A 265 -22.14 -16.71 -5.18
C PHE A 265 -23.17 -15.89 -4.41
N GLY A 266 -23.00 -15.73 -3.09
CA GLY A 266 -23.92 -15.02 -2.24
C GLY A 266 -23.83 -13.50 -2.38
N SER A 267 -24.87 -12.80 -1.91
CA SER A 267 -24.84 -11.35 -1.78
C SER A 267 -23.88 -10.92 -0.67
N ILE A 268 -23.23 -9.80 -0.86
CA ILE A 268 -22.34 -9.20 0.17
C ILE A 268 -23.22 -8.71 1.32
N PRO A 269 -22.97 -9.14 2.58
CA PRO A 269 -23.72 -8.65 3.73
C PRO A 269 -23.61 -7.14 3.88
N SER A 270 -24.70 -6.44 4.20
CA SER A 270 -24.76 -4.97 4.20
C SER A 270 -23.68 -4.28 5.03
N ARG A 271 -23.35 -4.83 6.22
CA ARG A 271 -22.27 -4.31 7.08
C ARG A 271 -20.89 -4.47 6.43
N VAL A 272 -20.66 -5.57 5.73
CA VAL A 272 -19.42 -5.81 4.97
C VAL A 272 -19.35 -4.88 3.77
N LEU A 273 -20.46 -4.71 3.06
CA LEU A 273 -20.54 -3.79 1.92
C LEU A 273 -20.20 -2.36 2.33
N ALA A 274 -20.69 -1.88 3.46
CA ALA A 274 -20.35 -0.56 4.00
C ALA A 274 -18.86 -0.42 4.30
N TYR A 275 -18.24 -1.46 4.86
CA TYR A 275 -16.79 -1.51 5.04
C TYR A 275 -16.03 -1.45 3.71
N MET A 276 -16.42 -2.28 2.73
CA MET A 276 -15.79 -2.29 1.41
C MET A 276 -15.87 -0.93 0.71
N GLN A 277 -17.00 -0.26 0.80
CA GLN A 277 -17.20 1.08 0.23
C GLN A 277 -16.30 2.14 0.89
N ASP A 278 -16.11 2.10 2.21
CA ASP A 278 -15.18 3.01 2.91
C ASP A 278 -13.72 2.70 2.52
N VAL A 279 -13.35 1.42 2.38
CA VAL A 279 -12.03 1.02 1.87
C VAL A 279 -11.80 1.58 0.47
N GLU A 280 -12.70 1.33 -0.47
CA GLU A 280 -12.57 1.79 -1.86
C GLU A 280 -12.40 3.30 -1.97
N GLN A 281 -13.14 4.08 -1.21
CA GLN A 281 -13.02 5.54 -1.24
C GLN A 281 -11.65 6.03 -0.79
N ARG A 282 -11.09 5.40 0.24
CA ARG A 282 -9.73 5.70 0.72
C ARG A 282 -8.68 5.31 -0.31
N LEU A 283 -8.88 4.16 -0.95
CA LEU A 283 -8.00 3.70 -2.02
C LEU A 283 -8.08 4.63 -3.23
N PHE A 284 -9.27 5.08 -3.62
CA PHE A 284 -9.44 6.05 -4.71
C PHE A 284 -8.77 7.39 -4.41
N ALA A 285 -8.86 7.89 -3.18
CA ALA A 285 -8.14 9.11 -2.79
C ALA A 285 -6.61 8.96 -2.95
N LEU A 286 -6.10 7.76 -2.70
CA LEU A 286 -4.69 7.38 -2.89
C LEU A 286 -4.34 7.02 -4.35
N GLY A 287 -5.26 7.14 -5.29
CA GLY A 287 -5.04 6.80 -6.70
C GLY A 287 -4.94 5.29 -6.96
N ILE A 288 -5.37 4.45 -6.02
CA ILE A 288 -5.34 2.99 -6.15
C ILE A 288 -6.62 2.54 -6.88
N PRO A 289 -6.49 1.87 -8.04
CA PRO A 289 -7.63 1.55 -8.90
C PRO A 289 -8.35 0.28 -8.45
N ALA A 290 -8.88 0.26 -7.22
CA ALA A 290 -9.74 -0.83 -6.75
C ALA A 290 -10.97 -0.95 -7.67
N HIS A 291 -11.14 -2.13 -8.28
CA HIS A 291 -12.13 -2.31 -9.35
C HIS A 291 -13.23 -3.28 -8.96
N THR A 292 -12.88 -4.40 -8.38
CA THR A 292 -13.83 -5.48 -8.06
C THR A 292 -13.79 -5.80 -6.58
N ARG A 293 -14.96 -6.06 -6.01
CA ARG A 293 -15.16 -6.60 -4.66
C ARG A 293 -16.20 -7.69 -4.70
N HIS A 294 -16.00 -8.78 -3.99
CA HIS A 294 -16.96 -9.87 -3.88
C HIS A 294 -16.70 -10.74 -2.65
N ASN A 295 -17.63 -11.68 -2.40
CA ASN A 295 -17.42 -12.76 -1.45
C ASN A 295 -16.40 -13.76 -2.01
N GLU A 296 -15.58 -14.32 -1.12
CA GLU A 296 -14.74 -15.47 -1.41
C GLU A 296 -15.36 -16.80 -0.93
N VAL A 297 -14.68 -17.92 -1.21
CA VAL A 297 -15.23 -19.26 -1.02
C VAL A 297 -15.47 -19.59 0.46
N ALA A 298 -14.57 -19.20 1.36
CA ALA A 298 -14.74 -19.50 2.78
C ALA A 298 -15.70 -18.52 3.46
N PRO A 299 -16.50 -19.00 4.45
CA PRO A 299 -17.38 -18.12 5.23
C PRO A 299 -16.61 -16.97 5.88
N GLY A 300 -17.05 -15.73 5.64
CA GLY A 300 -16.41 -14.53 6.16
C GLY A 300 -15.15 -14.11 5.40
N GLN A 301 -14.89 -14.70 4.25
CA GLN A 301 -13.80 -14.36 3.34
C GLN A 301 -14.32 -13.49 2.19
N PHE A 302 -13.50 -12.54 1.79
CA PHE A 302 -13.81 -11.54 0.77
C PHE A 302 -12.56 -11.23 -0.04
N GLU A 303 -12.75 -10.58 -1.19
CA GLU A 303 -11.66 -10.16 -2.06
C GLU A 303 -11.86 -8.73 -2.55
N ILE A 304 -10.73 -8.07 -2.78
CA ILE A 304 -10.63 -6.83 -3.53
C ILE A 304 -9.59 -7.00 -4.64
N ALA A 305 -9.98 -6.70 -5.88
CA ALA A 305 -9.12 -6.80 -7.05
C ALA A 305 -8.95 -5.43 -7.71
N PRO A 306 -7.70 -4.95 -7.88
CA PRO A 306 -7.42 -3.70 -8.58
C PRO A 306 -7.30 -3.94 -10.09
N VAL A 307 -7.34 -2.85 -10.88
CA VAL A 307 -6.81 -2.86 -12.25
C VAL A 307 -5.30 -3.02 -12.18
N TYR A 308 -4.72 -3.73 -13.14
CA TYR A 308 -3.27 -3.94 -13.22
C TYR A 308 -2.52 -2.62 -13.50
N GLU A 309 -1.33 -2.51 -12.94
CA GLU A 309 -0.44 -1.35 -13.08
C GLU A 309 1.01 -1.81 -13.27
N ASP A 310 1.93 -0.88 -13.47
CA ASP A 310 3.38 -1.17 -13.36
C ASP A 310 3.68 -1.88 -12.03
N VAL A 311 4.49 -2.92 -12.08
CA VAL A 311 4.72 -3.81 -10.93
C VAL A 311 5.27 -3.08 -9.71
N ASN A 312 6.06 -2.01 -9.89
CA ASN A 312 6.56 -1.21 -8.78
C ASN A 312 5.42 -0.45 -8.09
N ILE A 313 4.58 0.23 -8.87
CA ILE A 313 3.40 0.95 -8.36
C ILE A 313 2.39 -0.02 -7.75
N ALA A 314 2.07 -1.11 -8.44
CA ALA A 314 1.12 -2.11 -7.96
C ALA A 314 1.56 -2.75 -6.63
N THR A 315 2.86 -2.94 -6.42
CA THR A 315 3.40 -3.45 -5.15
C THR A 315 3.20 -2.45 -4.02
N ASP A 316 3.52 -1.17 -4.23
CA ASP A 316 3.28 -0.12 -3.26
C ASP A 316 1.77 0.01 -2.96
N HIS A 317 0.93 0.00 -3.99
CA HIS A 317 -0.53 0.06 -3.86
C HIS A 317 -1.09 -1.14 -3.08
N ASN A 318 -0.55 -2.34 -3.26
CA ASN A 318 -0.99 -3.50 -2.49
C ASN A 318 -0.62 -3.37 -1.00
N MET A 319 0.58 -2.85 -0.67
CA MET A 319 0.96 -2.59 0.71
C MET A 319 0.03 -1.57 1.37
N LEU A 320 -0.29 -0.48 0.67
CA LEU A 320 -1.24 0.52 1.12
C LEU A 320 -2.66 -0.05 1.26
N THR A 321 -3.09 -0.88 0.32
CA THR A 321 -4.39 -1.55 0.37
C THR A 321 -4.53 -2.35 1.66
N MET A 322 -3.55 -3.18 1.99
CA MET A 322 -3.56 -3.97 3.24
C MET A 322 -3.62 -3.08 4.49
N GLU A 323 -2.92 -1.96 4.49
CA GLU A 323 -2.93 -1.02 5.63
C GLU A 323 -4.28 -0.30 5.74
N VAL A 324 -4.81 0.22 4.64
CA VAL A 324 -6.14 0.85 4.59
C VAL A 324 -7.23 -0.12 5.04
N MET A 325 -7.18 -1.37 4.59
CA MET A 325 -8.14 -2.41 4.99
C MET A 325 -8.12 -2.65 6.52
N ARG A 326 -6.93 -2.78 7.12
CA ARG A 326 -6.80 -2.97 8.58
C ARG A 326 -7.32 -1.77 9.37
N ARG A 327 -6.95 -0.54 8.98
CA ARG A 327 -7.40 0.69 9.66
C ARG A 327 -8.91 0.87 9.53
N THR A 328 -9.45 0.68 8.33
CA THR A 328 -10.88 0.82 8.06
C THR A 328 -11.72 -0.23 8.80
N ALA A 329 -11.24 -1.49 8.89
CA ALA A 329 -11.94 -2.55 9.59
C ALA A 329 -12.26 -2.19 11.06
N ARG A 330 -11.32 -1.54 11.76
CA ARG A 330 -11.51 -1.09 13.15
C ARG A 330 -12.70 -0.13 13.29
N ARG A 331 -12.87 0.79 12.34
CA ARG A 331 -13.98 1.78 12.34
C ARG A 331 -15.34 1.11 12.17
N HIS A 332 -15.38 -0.02 11.43
CA HIS A 332 -16.58 -0.83 11.20
C HIS A 332 -16.80 -1.93 12.26
N GLY A 333 -16.00 -1.94 13.35
CA GLY A 333 -16.07 -2.95 14.38
C GLY A 333 -15.62 -4.34 13.91
N TYR A 334 -14.77 -4.40 12.88
CA TYR A 334 -14.13 -5.60 12.39
C TYR A 334 -12.64 -5.64 12.70
N VAL A 335 -12.06 -6.81 12.51
CA VAL A 335 -10.64 -7.05 12.32
C VAL A 335 -10.45 -7.70 10.96
N CYS A 336 -9.60 -7.12 10.13
CA CYS A 336 -9.19 -7.68 8.85
C CYS A 336 -7.99 -8.61 9.06
N LEU A 337 -8.17 -9.89 8.79
CA LEU A 337 -7.13 -10.90 8.85
C LEU A 337 -6.52 -11.06 7.46
N LEU A 338 -5.22 -10.84 7.37
CA LEU A 338 -4.42 -10.96 6.14
C LEU A 338 -3.42 -12.13 6.21
N HIS A 339 -3.52 -12.97 7.24
CA HIS A 339 -2.78 -14.23 7.29
C HIS A 339 -3.29 -15.16 6.18
N GLU A 340 -2.39 -15.88 5.53
CA GLU A 340 -2.70 -16.72 4.36
C GLU A 340 -3.65 -17.87 4.72
N LYS A 341 -3.60 -18.37 5.95
CA LYS A 341 -4.45 -19.47 6.44
C LYS A 341 -4.92 -19.21 7.86
N PRO A 342 -5.86 -18.26 8.07
CA PRO A 342 -6.30 -17.93 9.42
C PRO A 342 -7.18 -19.00 10.05
N PHE A 343 -7.85 -19.82 9.25
CA PHE A 343 -8.75 -20.89 9.70
C PHE A 343 -8.41 -22.22 9.04
N ALA A 344 -8.21 -23.25 9.84
CA ALA A 344 -7.96 -24.60 9.33
C ALA A 344 -9.23 -25.22 8.74
N GLY A 345 -9.09 -25.97 7.65
CA GLY A 345 -10.17 -26.75 7.05
C GLY A 345 -11.08 -25.96 6.10
N VAL A 346 -10.79 -24.70 5.82
CA VAL A 346 -11.46 -23.89 4.80
C VAL A 346 -10.41 -23.24 3.91
N ASN A 347 -10.81 -22.57 2.84
CA ASN A 347 -9.89 -21.85 1.93
C ASN A 347 -9.03 -20.85 2.72
N GLY A 348 -7.81 -20.65 2.24
CA GLY A 348 -6.92 -19.59 2.69
C GLY A 348 -7.08 -18.34 1.85
N SER A 349 -6.51 -17.24 2.34
CA SER A 349 -6.44 -15.98 1.60
C SER A 349 -5.21 -15.97 0.71
N GLY A 350 -5.44 -15.97 -0.59
CA GLY A 350 -4.41 -15.82 -1.61
C GLY A 350 -4.11 -14.35 -1.90
N LYS A 351 -3.11 -14.18 -2.70
CA LYS A 351 -2.80 -12.94 -3.42
C LYS A 351 -2.44 -13.36 -4.83
N HIS A 352 -3.45 -13.50 -5.68
CA HIS A 352 -3.23 -13.86 -7.07
C HIS A 352 -2.60 -12.68 -7.80
N ASN A 353 -1.41 -12.88 -8.33
CA ASN A 353 -0.71 -11.87 -9.08
C ASN A 353 -0.91 -12.15 -10.59
N ASN A 354 -1.94 -11.54 -11.18
CA ASN A 354 -2.16 -11.56 -12.62
C ASN A 354 -1.13 -10.63 -13.25
N TRP A 355 -0.19 -11.17 -14.02
CA TRP A 355 0.93 -10.39 -14.53
C TRP A 355 1.16 -10.57 -16.02
N SER A 356 1.79 -9.58 -16.62
CA SER A 356 2.20 -9.61 -18.01
C SER A 356 3.46 -8.77 -18.23
N LEU A 357 4.00 -8.86 -19.44
CA LEU A 357 5.10 -8.02 -19.92
C LEU A 357 4.61 -7.19 -21.10
N GLY A 358 4.74 -5.87 -20.99
CA GLY A 358 4.35 -4.92 -22.04
C GLY A 358 5.56 -4.16 -22.59
N THR A 359 5.60 -3.94 -23.89
CA THR A 359 6.58 -3.04 -24.49
C THR A 359 6.14 -1.58 -24.35
N ASP A 360 7.08 -0.64 -24.40
CA ASP A 360 6.82 0.80 -24.49
C ASP A 360 6.07 1.20 -25.78
N THR A 361 5.95 0.31 -26.74
CA THR A 361 5.16 0.45 -27.97
C THR A 361 3.74 -0.15 -27.88
N GLY A 362 3.34 -0.62 -26.69
CA GLY A 362 1.98 -1.10 -26.41
C GLY A 362 1.71 -2.58 -26.76
N VAL A 363 2.74 -3.35 -27.04
CA VAL A 363 2.60 -4.80 -27.32
C VAL A 363 2.66 -5.58 -26.01
N ASN A 364 1.60 -6.38 -25.72
CA ASN A 364 1.63 -7.33 -24.62
C ASN A 364 2.32 -8.63 -25.10
N LEU A 365 3.43 -8.99 -24.46
CA LEU A 365 4.27 -10.12 -24.87
C LEU A 365 3.70 -11.49 -24.48
N LEU A 366 2.76 -11.52 -23.54
CA LEU A 366 2.16 -12.75 -23.02
C LEU A 366 0.68 -12.92 -23.42
N SER A 367 0.15 -12.03 -24.25
CA SER A 367 -1.20 -12.19 -24.81
C SER A 367 -1.14 -13.17 -25.97
N PRO A 368 -1.83 -14.34 -25.89
CA PRO A 368 -2.02 -15.19 -27.04
C PRO A 368 -2.85 -14.41 -28.07
N GLY A 369 -2.36 -14.39 -29.31
CA GLY A 369 -3.04 -13.73 -30.43
C GLY A 369 -4.37 -14.38 -30.82
#